data_2eb66b20376b08c7d2c23fb92e59a084
#
_entry.id   2eb66b20376b08c7d2c23fb92e59a084
#
_cell.length_a   1.000
_cell.length_b   1.000
_cell.length_c   1.000
_cell.angle_alpha   90.00
_cell.angle_beta   90.00
_cell.angle_gamma   90.00
#
_symmetry.space_group_name_H-M   'P 1'
#
loop_
_entity.id
_entity.type
_entity.pdbx_description
1 polymer ?
#
loop_
_entity_poly.entity_id
_entity_poly.type
_entity_poly.pdbx_seq_one_letter_code
_entity_poly.pdbx_strand_id
1 'polypeptide(L)'
;MLFCHFPVHPKNNHNLWNDGALTGLLARYPCVAAYVNGHNHAGNYGEKSGIHYLTIKGMVDTLKNSYGVVEVYEDRLVLKGFGRQEDREMKLSARAKP
;
A
#
# COMPACT_ATOMS: atom_id res chain seq x y z
N MET A 1 3.18 -8.92 -3.95
CA MET A 1 2.25 -7.90 -3.41
C MET A 1 1.04 -8.56 -2.79
N LEU A 2 0.55 -7.98 -1.70
CA LEU A 2 -0.67 -8.41 -1.03
C LEU A 2 -1.75 -7.35 -1.21
N PHE A 3 -3.00 -7.79 -1.37
CA PHE A 3 -4.15 -6.90 -1.49
C PHE A 3 -5.16 -7.24 -0.42
N CYS A 4 -5.67 -6.23 0.26
CA CYS A 4 -6.69 -6.39 1.29
C CYS A 4 -7.55 -5.13 1.31
N HIS A 5 -8.78 -5.24 1.83
CA HIS A 5 -9.64 -4.06 1.90
C HIS A 5 -9.18 -3.08 2.98
N PHE A 6 -8.78 -3.58 4.15
CA PHE A 6 -8.48 -2.73 5.30
C PHE A 6 -7.00 -2.40 5.42
N PRO A 7 -6.67 -1.14 5.78
CA PRO A 7 -5.28 -0.75 6.03
C PRO A 7 -4.76 -1.33 7.35
N VAL A 8 -3.44 -1.41 7.48
CA VAL A 8 -2.77 -1.85 8.70
C VAL A 8 -1.59 -0.95 9.08
N HIS A 9 -1.16 -0.06 8.20
CA HIS A 9 -0.07 0.89 8.43
C HIS A 9 -0.15 2.02 7.40
N PRO A 10 0.15 3.27 7.72
CA PRO A 10 0.43 3.81 9.06
C PRO A 10 -0.78 3.72 10.00
N LYS A 11 -0.53 3.98 11.29
CA LYS A 11 -1.59 3.90 12.32
C LYS A 11 -2.68 4.93 12.05
N ASN A 12 -3.94 4.46 11.97
CA ASN A 12 -5.10 5.34 11.82
C ASN A 12 -6.38 4.60 12.20
N ASN A 13 -7.50 5.34 12.26
CA ASN A 13 -8.80 4.81 12.72
C ASN A 13 -9.40 3.77 11.79
N HIS A 14 -8.95 3.68 10.56
CA HIS A 14 -9.49 2.76 9.56
C HIS A 14 -8.82 1.39 9.60
N ASN A 15 -7.75 1.26 10.37
CA ASN A 15 -6.94 0.04 10.42
C ASN A 15 -7.70 -1.13 11.04
N LEU A 16 -7.31 -2.34 10.64
CA LEU A 16 -7.71 -3.54 11.38
C LEU A 16 -7.30 -3.40 12.84
N TRP A 17 -8.14 -3.89 13.75
CA TRP A 17 -7.86 -3.79 15.20
C TRP A 17 -6.56 -4.50 15.59
N ASN A 18 -6.16 -5.53 14.84
CA ASN A 18 -4.96 -6.32 15.08
C ASN A 18 -3.82 -5.94 14.11
N ASP A 19 -3.76 -4.71 13.67
CA ASP A 19 -2.80 -4.22 12.66
C ASP A 19 -1.35 -4.49 13.06
N GLY A 20 -1.00 -4.29 14.34
CA GLY A 20 0.36 -4.55 14.81
C GLY A 20 0.78 -6.01 14.68
N ALA A 21 -0.14 -6.94 14.96
CA ALA A 21 0.14 -8.36 14.80
C ALA A 21 0.38 -8.72 13.33
N LEU A 22 -0.41 -8.15 12.43
CA LEU A 22 -0.29 -8.43 11.00
C LEU A 22 0.99 -7.82 10.42
N THR A 23 1.30 -6.56 10.73
CA THR A 23 2.54 -5.95 10.24
C THR A 23 3.77 -6.68 10.77
N GLY A 24 3.74 -7.14 12.01
CA GLY A 24 4.81 -7.94 12.59
C GLY A 24 4.99 -9.28 11.89
N LEU A 25 3.86 -9.92 11.54
CA LEU A 25 3.89 -11.18 10.79
C LEU A 25 4.50 -10.96 9.40
N LEU A 26 4.03 -9.95 8.66
CA LEU A 26 4.51 -9.67 7.31
C LEU A 26 6.00 -9.34 7.28
N ALA A 27 6.50 -8.66 8.31
CA ALA A 27 7.92 -8.32 8.41
C ALA A 27 8.83 -9.55 8.44
N ARG A 28 8.30 -10.71 8.80
CA ARG A 28 9.05 -11.96 8.89
C ARG A 28 9.20 -12.67 7.55
N TYR A 29 8.54 -12.21 6.50
CA TYR A 29 8.56 -12.84 5.18
C TYR A 29 9.27 -11.94 4.17
N PRO A 30 10.51 -12.26 3.78
CA PRO A 30 11.29 -11.40 2.86
C PRO A 30 10.65 -11.18 1.50
N CYS A 31 9.77 -12.08 1.07
CA CYS A 31 9.12 -11.95 -0.24
C CYS A 31 7.99 -10.91 -0.27
N VAL A 32 7.58 -10.37 0.89
CA VAL A 32 6.53 -9.37 0.93
C VAL A 32 7.13 -8.00 0.65
N ALA A 33 6.76 -7.40 -0.48
CA ALA A 33 7.27 -6.10 -0.89
C ALA A 33 6.28 -4.97 -0.64
N ALA A 34 4.98 -5.25 -0.79
CA ALA A 34 3.95 -4.23 -0.67
C ALA A 34 2.61 -4.83 -0.22
N TYR A 35 1.87 -4.01 0.50
CA TYR A 35 0.51 -4.28 0.96
C TYR A 35 -0.36 -3.13 0.45
N VAL A 36 -1.31 -3.44 -0.42
CA VAL A 36 -2.17 -2.44 -1.08
C VAL A 36 -3.60 -2.64 -0.60
N ASN A 37 -4.25 -1.57 -0.22
CA ASN A 37 -5.58 -1.63 0.36
C ASN A 37 -6.42 -0.42 -0.02
N GLY A 38 -7.69 -0.45 0.39
CA GLY A 38 -8.65 0.63 0.24
C GLY A 38 -9.19 1.09 1.58
N HIS A 39 -10.51 1.19 1.69
CA HIS A 39 -11.28 1.54 2.88
C HIS A 39 -11.12 3.00 3.33
N ASN A 40 -9.93 3.49 3.54
CA ASN A 40 -9.69 4.90 3.89
C ASN A 40 -9.66 5.73 2.60
N HIS A 41 -10.75 6.40 2.30
CA HIS A 41 -10.95 7.10 1.02
C HIS A 41 -9.99 8.27 0.80
N ALA A 42 -9.40 8.81 1.85
CA ALA A 42 -8.39 9.85 1.73
C ALA A 42 -7.06 9.34 1.19
N GLY A 43 -6.87 8.03 1.18
CA GLY A 43 -5.59 7.43 0.83
C GLY A 43 -4.56 7.59 1.94
N ASN A 44 -3.52 6.81 1.86
CA ASN A 44 -2.41 6.90 2.80
C ASN A 44 -1.20 6.14 2.25
N TYR A 45 -0.05 6.40 2.83
CA TYR A 45 1.16 5.67 2.47
C TYR A 45 2.13 5.66 3.63
N GLY A 46 2.84 4.55 3.78
CA GLY A 46 3.95 4.43 4.70
C GLY A 46 4.83 3.25 4.36
N GLU A 47 6.02 3.23 4.91
CA GLU A 47 6.95 2.12 4.75
C GLU A 47 7.37 1.64 6.13
N LYS A 48 7.38 0.32 6.33
CA LYS A 48 7.77 -0.27 7.59
C LYS A 48 8.43 -1.61 7.32
N SER A 49 9.61 -1.82 7.91
CA SER A 49 10.35 -3.09 7.78
C SER A 49 10.63 -3.46 6.31
N GLY A 50 10.84 -2.46 5.45
CA GLY A 50 11.10 -2.65 4.04
C GLY A 50 9.87 -2.98 3.21
N ILE A 51 8.67 -2.89 3.79
CA ILE A 51 7.40 -3.15 3.11
C ILE A 51 6.67 -1.84 2.88
N HIS A 52 6.18 -1.63 1.66
CA HIS A 52 5.37 -0.46 1.33
C HIS A 52 3.90 -0.74 1.64
N TYR A 53 3.27 0.18 2.37
CA TYR A 53 1.85 0.10 2.71
C TYR A 53 1.14 1.24 2.00
N LEU A 54 0.34 0.92 1.00
CA LEU A 54 -0.32 1.89 0.13
C LEU A 54 -1.83 1.76 0.24
N THR A 55 -2.49 2.84 0.65
CA THR A 55 -3.93 2.95 0.63
C THR A 55 -4.33 3.80 -0.57
N ILE A 56 -5.06 3.21 -1.51
CA ILE A 56 -5.54 3.90 -2.71
C ILE A 56 -6.74 4.77 -2.34
N LYS A 57 -6.79 5.97 -2.88
CA LYS A 57 -7.91 6.89 -2.66
C LYS A 57 -9.21 6.32 -3.21
N GLY A 58 -10.30 6.57 -2.49
CA GLY A 58 -11.61 6.10 -2.87
C GLY A 58 -12.30 6.95 -3.93
N MET A 59 -13.36 6.41 -4.52
CA MET A 59 -14.13 7.10 -5.56
C MET A 59 -15.59 7.37 -5.17
N VAL A 60 -16.06 6.80 -4.05
CA VAL A 60 -17.51 6.76 -3.76
C VAL A 60 -18.08 8.07 -3.29
N ASP A 61 -17.30 8.91 -2.64
CA ASP A 61 -17.76 10.15 -2.00
C ASP A 61 -17.22 11.41 -2.68
N THR A 62 -16.83 11.30 -3.94
CA THR A 62 -16.29 12.41 -4.71
C THR A 62 -16.74 12.33 -6.16
N LEU A 63 -16.77 13.49 -6.84
CA LEU A 63 -17.10 13.56 -8.25
C LEU A 63 -15.96 13.13 -9.16
N LYS A 64 -14.72 13.14 -8.65
CA LYS A 64 -13.55 12.73 -9.42
C LYS A 64 -13.19 11.27 -9.14
N ASN A 65 -12.79 10.57 -10.17
CA ASN A 65 -12.28 9.21 -10.03
C ASN A 65 -10.95 9.18 -9.29
N SER A 66 -10.62 8.03 -8.74
CA SER A 66 -9.31 7.75 -8.17
C SER A 66 -9.00 6.29 -8.45
N TYR A 67 -7.95 6.04 -9.21
CA TYR A 67 -7.48 4.69 -9.46
C TYR A 67 -6.02 4.73 -9.86
N GLY A 68 -5.41 3.59 -10.00
CA GLY A 68 -4.03 3.53 -10.39
C GLY A 68 -3.69 2.23 -11.09
N VAL A 69 -2.56 2.27 -11.77
CA VAL A 69 -1.95 1.09 -12.37
C VAL A 69 -0.58 0.92 -11.72
N VAL A 70 -0.31 -0.29 -11.22
CA VAL A 70 1.00 -0.60 -10.65
C VAL A 70 1.83 -1.30 -11.70
N GLU A 71 2.95 -0.68 -12.05
CA GLU A 71 3.96 -1.29 -12.90
C GLU A 71 5.00 -1.96 -12.02
N VAL A 72 5.29 -3.22 -12.30
CA VAL A 72 6.22 -4.02 -11.51
C VAL A 72 7.55 -4.12 -12.26
N TYR A 73 8.60 -3.59 -11.65
CA TYR A 73 9.96 -3.68 -12.17
C TYR A 73 10.82 -4.52 -11.23
N GLU A 74 12.01 -4.88 -11.68
CA GLU A 74 12.91 -5.72 -10.89
C GLU A 74 13.32 -5.06 -9.57
N ASP A 75 13.48 -3.74 -9.57
CA ASP A 75 14.00 -2.98 -8.43
C ASP A 75 12.97 -2.05 -7.78
N ARG A 76 11.76 -1.93 -8.33
CA ARG A 76 10.75 -1.01 -7.82
C ARG A 76 9.36 -1.35 -8.30
N LEU A 77 8.39 -0.80 -7.60
CA LEU A 77 6.99 -0.75 -8.02
C LEU A 77 6.67 0.71 -8.33
N VAL A 78 5.98 0.97 -9.43
CA VAL A 78 5.58 2.33 -9.80
C VAL A 78 4.08 2.40 -9.88
N LEU A 79 3.48 3.24 -9.04
CA LEU A 79 2.05 3.55 -9.11
C LEU A 79 1.85 4.71 -10.05
N LYS A 80 1.12 4.47 -11.13
CA LYS A 80 0.62 5.51 -12.03
C LYS A 80 -0.78 5.87 -11.58
N GLY A 81 -0.92 7.03 -10.93
CA GLY A 81 -2.19 7.48 -10.40
C GLY A 81 -3.01 8.23 -11.43
N PHE A 82 -4.33 8.10 -11.31
CA PHE A 82 -5.29 8.78 -12.18
C PHE A 82 -6.38 9.41 -11.31
N GLY A 83 -6.93 10.53 -11.79
CA GLY A 83 -7.89 11.28 -11.01
C GLY A 83 -7.21 11.92 -9.80
N ARG A 84 -7.74 11.64 -8.59
CA ARG A 84 -7.18 12.20 -7.36
C ARG A 84 -5.98 11.41 -6.83
N GLN A 85 -5.70 10.23 -7.41
CA GLN A 85 -4.59 9.40 -6.94
C GLN A 85 -3.28 9.92 -7.54
N GLU A 86 -2.34 10.27 -6.68
CA GLU A 86 -1.00 10.67 -7.10
C GLU A 86 -0.14 9.48 -7.52
N ASP A 87 0.88 9.77 -8.34
CA ASP A 87 1.90 8.79 -8.69
C ASP A 87 2.81 8.51 -7.50
N ARG A 88 3.40 7.32 -7.47
CA ARG A 88 4.36 6.97 -6.42
C ARG A 88 5.35 5.93 -6.92
N GLU A 89 6.61 6.14 -6.64
CA GLU A 89 7.66 5.16 -6.85
C GLU A 89 8.00 4.49 -5.51
N MET A 90 7.99 3.18 -5.50
CA MET A 90 8.23 2.39 -4.29
C MET A 90 9.41 1.45 -4.55
N LYS A 91 10.58 1.84 -4.08
CA LYS A 91 11.80 1.05 -4.29
C LYS A 91 11.73 -0.25 -3.50
N LEU A 92 12.11 -1.35 -4.13
CA LEU A 92 12.20 -2.64 -3.47
C LEU A 92 13.48 -2.72 -2.65
N SER A 93 13.35 -3.13 -1.39
CA SER A 93 14.50 -3.36 -0.54
C SER A 93 15.17 -4.69 -0.89
N ALA A 94 16.41 -4.87 -0.44
CA ALA A 94 17.13 -6.13 -0.65
C ALA A 94 16.36 -7.34 -0.12
N ARG A 95 15.54 -7.18 0.93
CA ARG A 95 14.75 -8.26 1.50
C ARG A 95 13.69 -8.82 0.56
N ALA A 96 13.20 -7.99 -0.37
CA ALA A 96 12.12 -8.36 -1.31
C ALA A 96 12.64 -8.94 -2.61
N LYS A 97 13.93 -8.90 -2.87
CA LYS A 97 14.52 -9.45 -4.09
C LYS A 97 14.66 -10.96 -3.97
N PRO A 98 14.37 -11.70 -5.03
CA PRO A 98 14.57 -13.15 -5.03
C PRO A 98 16.04 -13.55 -4.88
#